data_dc2851f2073231548dd349054b400b13
#
_entry.id   dc2851f2073231548dd349054b400b13
#
_cell.length_a   1.000
_cell.length_b   1.000
_cell.length_c   1.000
_cell.angle_alpha   90.00
_cell.angle_beta   90.00
_cell.angle_gamma   90.00
#
_symmetry.space_group_name_H-M   'P 1'
#
loop_
_entity.id
_entity.type
_entity.pdbx_description
1 polymer ?
#
loop_
_entity_poly.entity_id
_entity_poly.type
_entity_poly.pdbx_seq_one_letter_code
_entity_poly.pdbx_strand_id
1 'polypeptide(L)'
;TKYIITTHLQKKELISLVQTLEGIEDRVFVLDCFQIARDTIGKAIPNTPMLGAFMKVSGMFELDYFKEKMKGVLKKLPQNVIDANMIAIQRAYDEVH
;
A
#
# COMPACT_ATOMS: atom_id res chain seq x y z
N THR A 1 6.54 16.76 3.88
CA THR A 1 5.45 15.82 4.15
C THR A 1 5.04 15.09 2.88
N LYS A 2 4.91 13.79 2.95
CA LYS A 2 4.45 12.95 1.84
C LYS A 2 3.04 12.46 2.13
N TYR A 3 2.22 12.34 1.09
CA TYR A 3 0.83 11.91 1.21
C TYR A 3 0.64 10.61 0.43
N ILE A 4 0.06 9.61 1.10
CA ILE A 4 -0.28 8.33 0.47
C ILE A 4 -1.80 8.23 0.46
N ILE A 5 -2.40 8.15 -0.73
CA ILE A 5 -3.85 8.18 -0.89
C ILE A 5 -4.28 6.91 -1.61
N THR A 6 -5.22 6.16 -1.00
CA THR A 6 -5.82 5.03 -1.69
C THR A 6 -6.94 5.52 -2.60
N THR A 7 -6.86 5.19 -3.88
CA THR A 7 -7.82 5.61 -4.87
C THR A 7 -7.72 4.73 -6.12
N HIS A 8 -8.83 4.57 -6.83
CA HIS A 8 -8.83 3.92 -8.13
C HIS A 8 -8.44 4.87 -9.26
N LEU A 9 -8.30 6.17 -8.96
CA LEU A 9 -7.92 7.18 -9.94
C LEU A 9 -6.41 7.19 -10.17
N GLN A 10 -6.00 7.59 -11.36
CA GLN A 10 -4.60 7.88 -11.61
C GLN A 10 -4.22 9.18 -10.90
N LYS A 11 -2.94 9.32 -10.60
CA LYS A 11 -2.42 10.48 -9.87
C LYS A 11 -2.85 11.81 -10.51
N LYS A 12 -2.75 11.89 -11.83
CA LYS A 12 -3.13 13.07 -12.60
C LYS A 12 -4.60 13.43 -12.41
N GLU A 13 -5.46 12.42 -12.45
CA GLU A 13 -6.90 12.62 -12.28
C GLU A 13 -7.23 13.12 -10.88
N LEU A 14 -6.59 12.52 -9.87
CA LEU A 14 -6.80 12.92 -8.48
C LEU A 14 -6.38 14.37 -8.27
N ILE A 15 -5.21 14.75 -8.76
CA ILE A 15 -4.70 16.12 -8.59
C ILE A 15 -5.61 17.14 -9.27
N SER A 16 -6.17 16.81 -10.43
CA SER A 16 -7.08 17.73 -11.12
C SER A 16 -8.42 17.88 -10.39
N LEU A 17 -8.83 16.87 -9.61
CA LEU A 17 -10.08 16.94 -8.84
C LEU A 17 -9.91 17.61 -7.47
N VAL A 18 -8.71 17.57 -6.90
CA VAL A 18 -8.44 18.10 -5.56
C VAL A 18 -7.43 19.24 -5.68
N GLN A 19 -7.95 20.46 -5.74
CA GLN A 19 -7.12 21.64 -5.96
C GLN A 19 -6.01 21.82 -4.91
N THR A 20 -6.24 21.39 -3.69
CA THR A 20 -5.24 21.50 -2.62
C THR A 20 -3.98 20.67 -2.89
N LEU A 21 -4.04 19.72 -3.82
CA LEU A 21 -2.88 18.90 -4.19
C LEU A 21 -2.05 19.52 -5.31
N GLU A 22 -2.53 20.58 -5.94
CA GLU A 22 -1.76 21.29 -6.96
C GLU A 22 -0.52 21.92 -6.33
N GLY A 23 0.61 21.76 -7.01
CA GLY A 23 1.88 22.29 -6.52
C GLY A 23 2.64 21.36 -5.59
N ILE A 24 2.03 20.24 -5.16
CA ILE A 24 2.69 19.26 -4.30
C ILE A 24 2.64 17.85 -4.89
N GLU A 25 2.51 17.74 -6.21
CA GLU A 25 2.41 16.46 -6.92
C GLU A 25 3.57 15.51 -6.63
N ASP A 26 4.76 16.06 -6.40
CA ASP A 26 5.95 15.29 -6.07
C ASP A 26 5.89 14.64 -4.68
N ARG A 27 4.95 15.08 -3.84
CA ARG A 27 4.73 14.53 -2.50
C ARG A 27 3.51 13.64 -2.40
N VAL A 28 2.76 13.49 -3.49
CA VAL A 28 1.53 12.71 -3.53
C VAL A 28 1.82 11.35 -4.17
N PHE A 29 1.41 10.28 -3.48
CA PHE A 29 1.57 8.91 -3.94
C PHE A 29 0.21 8.23 -3.89
N VAL A 30 -0.14 7.50 -4.93
CA VAL A 30 -1.45 6.88 -5.06
C VAL A 30 -1.33 5.39 -5.36
N LEU A 31 -2.34 4.64 -4.91
CA LEU A 31 -2.54 3.23 -5.26
C LEU A 31 -3.96 2.86 -4.87
N ASP A 32 -4.46 1.74 -5.35
CA ASP A 32 -5.78 1.23 -4.97
C ASP A 32 -5.64 0.09 -3.96
N CYS A 33 -5.56 0.45 -2.68
CA CYS A 33 -5.41 -0.51 -1.59
C CYS A 33 -6.62 -1.45 -1.47
N PHE A 34 -7.82 -0.97 -1.77
CA PHE A 34 -9.03 -1.78 -1.70
C PHE A 34 -9.00 -2.88 -2.76
N GLN A 35 -8.59 -2.55 -3.99
CA GLN A 35 -8.49 -3.53 -5.05
C GLN A 35 -7.40 -4.57 -4.75
N ILE A 36 -6.25 -4.13 -4.27
CA ILE A 36 -5.16 -5.02 -3.88
C ILE A 36 -5.64 -5.99 -2.80
N ALA A 37 -6.33 -5.49 -1.79
CA ALA A 37 -6.84 -6.32 -0.69
C ALA A 37 -7.86 -7.33 -1.20
N ARG A 38 -8.78 -6.93 -2.08
CA ARG A 38 -9.77 -7.85 -2.66
C ARG A 38 -9.10 -8.96 -3.45
N ASP A 39 -8.08 -8.62 -4.25
CA ASP A 39 -7.39 -9.58 -5.13
C ASP A 39 -6.51 -10.55 -4.34
N THR A 40 -6.00 -10.16 -3.19
CA THR A 40 -5.03 -10.97 -2.43
C THR A 40 -5.64 -11.59 -1.18
N ILE A 41 -6.24 -10.78 -0.32
CA ILE A 41 -6.79 -11.23 0.98
C ILE A 41 -8.25 -11.67 0.84
N GLY A 42 -8.94 -11.19 -0.20
CA GLY A 42 -10.34 -11.49 -0.46
C GLY A 42 -11.32 -10.55 0.25
N LYS A 43 -10.83 -9.56 0.94
CA LYS A 43 -11.64 -8.56 1.64
C LYS A 43 -11.13 -7.16 1.32
N ALA A 44 -12.04 -6.18 1.24
CA ALA A 44 -11.67 -4.81 0.93
C ALA A 44 -11.14 -4.08 2.18
N ILE A 45 -10.05 -4.59 2.76
CA ILE A 45 -9.40 -4.02 3.94
C ILE A 45 -8.08 -3.38 3.49
N PRO A 46 -7.96 -2.04 3.50
CA PRO A 46 -6.80 -1.36 2.92
C PRO A 46 -5.55 -1.34 3.82
N ASN A 47 -5.65 -1.80 5.07
CA ASN A 47 -4.57 -1.64 6.05
C ASN A 47 -3.26 -2.31 5.63
N THR A 48 -3.29 -3.57 5.21
CA THR A 48 -2.08 -4.30 4.85
C THR A 48 -1.42 -3.75 3.59
N PRO A 49 -2.16 -3.50 2.48
CA PRO A 49 -1.55 -2.85 1.32
C PRO A 49 -0.97 -1.46 1.64
N MET A 50 -1.63 -0.70 2.50
CA MET A 50 -1.14 0.63 2.89
C MET A 50 0.24 0.55 3.55
N LEU A 51 0.51 -0.52 4.32
CA LEU A 51 1.83 -0.73 4.91
C LEU A 51 2.90 -0.89 3.83
N GLY A 52 2.61 -1.65 2.78
CA GLY A 52 3.54 -1.81 1.66
C GLY A 52 3.83 -0.48 0.96
N ALA A 53 2.80 0.32 0.72
CA ALA A 53 2.95 1.63 0.13
C ALA A 53 3.79 2.55 1.03
N PHE A 54 3.54 2.52 2.33
CA PHE A 54 4.31 3.29 3.31
C PHE A 54 5.78 2.93 3.28
N MET A 55 6.09 1.63 3.19
CA MET A 55 7.48 1.17 3.13
C MET A 55 8.19 1.71 1.88
N LYS A 56 7.51 1.73 0.73
CA LYS A 56 8.08 2.25 -0.50
C LYS A 56 8.33 3.76 -0.42
N VAL A 57 7.35 4.50 0.06
CA VAL A 57 7.40 5.96 0.09
C VAL A 57 8.38 6.48 1.15
N SER A 58 8.37 5.84 2.34
CA SER A 58 9.24 6.28 3.44
C SER A 58 10.70 5.87 3.27
N GLY A 59 10.95 4.71 2.65
CA GLY A 59 12.31 4.17 2.50
C GLY A 59 13.01 3.86 3.81
N MET A 60 12.28 3.75 4.92
CA MET A 60 12.88 3.59 6.26
C MET A 60 13.52 2.22 6.49
N PHE A 61 12.94 1.17 5.89
CA PHE A 61 13.39 -0.21 6.07
C PHE A 61 13.37 -0.94 4.74
N GLU A 62 14.16 -2.02 4.65
CA GLU A 62 14.07 -2.90 3.50
C GLU A 62 12.76 -3.70 3.56
N LEU A 63 12.16 -3.93 2.39
CA LEU A 63 10.88 -4.62 2.30
C LEU A 63 10.95 -6.04 2.87
N ASP A 64 12.02 -6.78 2.56
CA ASP A 64 12.19 -8.16 3.05
C ASP A 64 12.28 -8.22 4.57
N TYR A 65 12.98 -7.28 5.18
CA TYR A 65 13.05 -7.16 6.64
C TYR A 65 11.66 -6.91 7.23
N PHE A 66 10.91 -6.01 6.64
CA PHE A 66 9.55 -5.69 7.07
C PHE A 66 8.64 -6.91 6.97
N LYS A 67 8.71 -7.65 5.83
CA LYS A 67 7.90 -8.86 5.64
C LYS A 67 8.21 -9.91 6.70
N GLU A 68 9.48 -10.12 7.05
CA GLU A 68 9.85 -11.08 8.09
C GLU A 68 9.27 -10.69 9.46
N LYS A 69 9.30 -9.42 9.79
CA LYS A 69 8.71 -8.94 11.04
C LYS A 69 7.20 -9.13 11.04
N MET A 70 6.53 -8.86 9.91
CA MET A 70 5.09 -9.05 9.78
C MET A 70 4.69 -10.51 9.89
N LYS A 71 5.49 -11.43 9.34
CA LYS A 71 5.24 -12.88 9.52
C LYS A 71 5.22 -13.26 10.99
N GLY A 72 6.13 -12.71 11.78
CA GLY A 72 6.14 -12.93 13.22
C GLY A 72 4.88 -12.42 13.92
N VAL A 73 4.40 -11.25 13.51
CA VAL A 73 3.17 -10.67 14.05
C VAL A 73 1.96 -11.52 13.67
N LEU A 74 1.94 -12.08 12.47
CA LEU A 74 0.80 -12.82 11.92
C LEU A 74 0.87 -14.34 12.17
N LYS A 75 1.86 -14.82 12.90
CA LYS A 75 2.16 -16.25 13.05
C LYS A 75 0.99 -17.11 13.56
N LYS A 76 0.02 -16.52 14.23
CA LYS A 76 -1.15 -17.24 14.75
C LYS A 76 -2.23 -17.45 13.69
N LEU A 77 -2.10 -16.84 12.52
CA LEU A 77 -3.06 -16.96 11.44
C LEU A 77 -2.72 -18.16 10.55
N PRO A 78 -3.70 -18.69 9.80
CA PRO A 78 -3.42 -19.74 8.81
C PRO A 78 -2.37 -19.28 7.80
N GLN A 79 -1.56 -20.23 7.31
CA GLN A 79 -0.47 -19.92 6.38
C GLN A 79 -0.97 -19.23 5.10
N ASN A 80 -2.13 -19.66 4.58
CA ASN A 80 -2.69 -19.03 3.38
C ASN A 80 -3.05 -17.55 3.61
N VAL A 81 -3.44 -17.19 4.82
CA VAL A 81 -3.73 -15.79 5.18
C VAL A 81 -2.44 -14.99 5.28
N ILE A 82 -1.41 -15.56 5.89
CA ILE A 82 -0.09 -14.93 5.97
C ILE A 82 0.45 -14.66 4.56
N ASP A 83 0.39 -15.66 3.68
CA ASP A 83 0.87 -15.54 2.32
C ASP A 83 0.12 -14.45 1.54
N ALA A 84 -1.21 -14.40 1.70
CA ALA A 84 -2.03 -13.37 1.06
C ALA A 84 -1.63 -11.97 1.51
N ASN A 85 -1.35 -11.80 2.81
CA ASN A 85 -0.90 -10.51 3.33
C ASN A 85 0.48 -10.12 2.78
N MET A 86 1.40 -11.08 2.63
CA MET A 86 2.70 -10.81 2.05
C MET A 86 2.58 -10.39 0.59
N ILE A 87 1.70 -11.01 -0.17
CA ILE A 87 1.43 -10.64 -1.56
C ILE A 87 0.84 -9.23 -1.63
N ALA A 88 -0.09 -8.90 -0.74
CA ALA A 88 -0.70 -7.57 -0.69
C ALA A 88 0.34 -6.48 -0.42
N ILE A 89 1.25 -6.73 0.52
CA ILE A 89 2.33 -5.79 0.84
C ILE A 89 3.24 -5.59 -0.37
N GLN A 90 3.63 -6.68 -1.03
CA GLN A 90 4.50 -6.61 -2.21
C GLN A 90 3.85 -5.84 -3.35
N ARG A 91 2.57 -6.13 -3.64
CA ARG A 91 1.84 -5.43 -4.70
C ARG A 91 1.74 -3.94 -4.42
N ALA A 92 1.42 -3.58 -3.19
CA ALA A 92 1.31 -2.16 -2.82
C ALA A 92 2.66 -1.45 -2.96
N TYR A 93 3.73 -2.12 -2.54
CA TYR A 93 5.08 -1.59 -2.69
C TYR A 93 5.44 -1.33 -4.15
N ASP A 94 5.04 -2.25 -5.04
CA ASP A 94 5.34 -2.15 -6.46
C ASP A 94 4.41 -1.18 -7.20
N GLU A 95 3.15 -1.05 -6.79
CA GLU A 95 2.12 -0.31 -7.52
C GLU A 95 1.96 1.14 -7.09
N VAL A 96 2.38 1.51 -5.88
CA VAL A 96 2.28 2.90 -5.43
C VAL A 96 3.14 3.82 -6.32
N HIS A 97 2.57 4.96 -6.70
CA HIS A 97 3.25 5.88 -7.63
C HIS A 97 2.88 7.34 -7.45
#